data_2bd0ec192ef2880e5a202d0b0a983f88
#
_entry.id   2bd0ec192ef2880e5a202d0b0a983f88
#
_cell.length_a   1.000
_cell.length_b   1.000
_cell.length_c   1.000
_cell.angle_alpha   90.00
_cell.angle_beta   90.00
_cell.angle_gamma   90.00
#
_symmetry.space_group_name_H-M   'P 1'
#
loop_
_entity.id
_entity.type
_entity.pdbx_description
1 polymer ?
#
loop_
_entity_poly.entity_id
_entity_poly.type
_entity_poly.pdbx_seq_one_letter_code
_entity_poly.pdbx_strand_id
1 'polypeptide(L)'
;RLAAARGLGDVYKRQVYTFVKNDFPSISLGTVYRNLSFLVEHGEAVTVPCEDGFVHYDANTKPHLHFQCRRCKCLIDITNPSDNEILENLGANVSSHFPGKIEAGSVCFYGLCEKCASEN
;
A
#
# COMPACT_ATOMS: atom_id res chain seq x y z
N ARG A 1 9.57 6.95 -11.89
CA ARG A 1 9.58 7.50 -10.53
C ARG A 1 8.93 6.56 -9.54
N LEU A 2 7.65 6.30 -9.68
CA LEU A 2 7.02 5.26 -8.88
C LEU A 2 7.65 3.89 -9.17
N ALA A 3 8.04 3.65 -10.41
CA ALA A 3 8.74 2.42 -10.79
C ALA A 3 10.05 2.24 -10.01
N ALA A 4 10.78 3.33 -9.75
CA ALA A 4 11.99 3.27 -8.94
C ALA A 4 11.67 2.96 -7.48
N ALA A 5 10.49 3.33 -7.00
CA ALA A 5 10.05 3.09 -5.63
C ALA A 5 9.41 1.70 -5.45
N ARG A 6 9.19 0.94 -6.52
CA ARG A 6 8.55 -0.39 -6.43
C ARG A 6 9.29 -1.36 -5.53
N GLY A 7 10.61 -1.24 -5.45
CA GLY A 7 11.41 -2.09 -4.58
C GLY A 7 11.23 -1.80 -3.10
N LEU A 8 10.57 -0.71 -2.73
CA LEU A 8 10.32 -0.33 -1.35
C LEU A 8 9.00 -0.90 -0.80
N GLY A 9 8.20 -1.57 -1.66
CA GLY A 9 6.88 -2.00 -1.29
C GLY A 9 5.91 -0.83 -1.21
N ASP A 10 5.01 -0.87 -0.23
CA ASP A 10 4.07 0.23 -0.01
C ASP A 10 4.79 1.43 0.62
N VAL A 11 4.57 2.61 0.06
CA VAL A 11 5.23 3.84 0.51
C VAL A 11 4.20 4.95 0.71
N TYR A 12 4.50 5.87 1.62
CA TYR A 12 3.70 7.08 1.74
C TYR A 12 4.41 8.25 1.03
N LYS A 13 3.65 9.32 0.78
CA LYS A 13 4.08 10.44 -0.09
C LYS A 13 5.49 10.96 0.20
N ARG A 14 5.80 11.19 1.48
CA ARG A 14 7.09 11.78 1.86
C ARG A 14 8.25 10.82 1.60
N GLN A 15 8.03 9.51 1.74
CA GLN A 15 9.05 8.53 1.41
C GLN A 15 9.40 8.58 -0.06
N VAL A 16 8.38 8.68 -0.93
CA VAL A 16 8.59 8.81 -2.38
C VAL A 16 9.37 10.08 -2.69
N TYR A 17 9.00 11.20 -2.07
CA TYR A 17 9.69 12.46 -2.25
C TYR A 17 11.16 12.34 -1.87
N THR A 18 11.45 11.80 -0.70
CA THR A 18 12.82 11.62 -0.20
C THR A 18 13.64 10.76 -1.14
N PHE A 19 13.04 9.66 -1.63
CA PHE A 19 13.71 8.75 -2.55
C PHE A 19 14.02 9.41 -3.90
N VAL A 20 13.02 10.09 -4.49
CA VAL A 20 13.16 10.71 -5.81
C VAL A 20 14.12 11.89 -5.77
N LYS A 21 14.19 12.61 -4.65
CA LYS A 21 15.05 13.78 -4.50
C LYS A 21 16.54 13.44 -4.63
N ASN A 22 16.93 12.20 -4.38
CA ASN A 22 18.30 11.76 -4.58
C ASN A 22 18.74 11.90 -6.03
N ASP A 23 17.84 11.59 -6.97
CA ASP A 23 18.12 11.69 -8.41
C ASP A 23 17.73 13.04 -8.99
N PHE A 24 16.79 13.74 -8.37
CA PHE A 24 16.27 15.01 -8.85
C PHE A 24 16.25 16.01 -7.69
N PRO A 25 17.44 16.57 -7.31
CA PRO A 25 17.54 17.43 -6.12
C PRO A 25 16.65 18.67 -6.14
N SER A 26 16.25 19.13 -7.32
CA SER A 26 15.41 20.32 -7.47
C SER A 26 13.91 20.03 -7.44
N ILE A 27 13.51 18.76 -7.35
CA ILE A 27 12.09 18.40 -7.40
C ILE A 27 11.36 18.92 -6.17
N SER A 28 10.16 19.47 -6.37
CA SER A 28 9.34 19.94 -5.26
C SER A 28 8.45 18.84 -4.72
N LEU A 29 8.08 18.96 -3.46
CA LEU A 29 7.14 18.06 -2.81
C LEU A 29 5.79 18.03 -3.54
N GLY A 30 5.31 19.22 -3.96
CA GLY A 30 4.06 19.31 -4.70
C GLY A 30 4.08 18.58 -6.03
N THR A 31 5.21 18.59 -6.73
CA THR A 31 5.37 17.84 -7.98
C THR A 31 5.23 16.34 -7.75
N VAL A 32 5.87 15.83 -6.70
CA VAL A 32 5.77 14.41 -6.35
C VAL A 32 4.32 14.04 -6.03
N TYR A 33 3.64 14.85 -5.24
CA TYR A 33 2.26 14.58 -4.82
C TYR A 33 1.31 14.59 -6.02
N ARG A 34 1.48 15.55 -6.95
CA ARG A 34 0.65 15.59 -8.16
C ARG A 34 0.88 14.36 -9.04
N ASN A 35 2.12 13.91 -9.17
CA ASN A 35 2.44 12.72 -9.96
C ASN A 35 1.86 11.46 -9.32
N LEU A 36 1.89 11.34 -8.00
CA LEU A 36 1.27 10.20 -7.31
C LEU A 36 -0.24 10.17 -7.53
N SER A 37 -0.90 11.34 -7.43
CA SER A 37 -2.33 11.44 -7.70
C SER A 37 -2.66 11.04 -9.14
N PHE A 38 -1.84 11.48 -10.10
CA PHE A 38 -1.99 11.12 -11.50
C PHE A 38 -1.91 9.60 -11.68
N LEU A 39 -0.93 8.96 -11.06
CA LEU A 39 -0.76 7.50 -11.18
C LEU A 39 -1.96 6.74 -10.62
N VAL A 40 -2.50 7.20 -9.50
CA VAL A 40 -3.69 6.58 -8.90
C VAL A 40 -4.89 6.75 -9.83
N GLU A 41 -5.10 7.94 -10.38
CA GLU A 41 -6.22 8.21 -11.29
C GLU A 41 -6.14 7.38 -12.56
N HIS A 42 -4.94 7.03 -13.00
CA HIS A 42 -4.73 6.23 -14.21
C HIS A 42 -4.54 4.74 -13.93
N GLY A 43 -4.79 4.29 -12.71
CA GLY A 43 -4.77 2.87 -12.36
C GLY A 43 -3.38 2.25 -12.30
N GLU A 44 -2.32 3.06 -12.26
CA GLU A 44 -0.95 2.57 -12.19
C GLU A 44 -0.43 2.43 -10.76
N ALA A 45 -1.20 2.92 -9.80
CA ALA A 45 -0.94 2.76 -8.38
C ALA A 45 -2.25 2.70 -7.64
N VAL A 46 -2.23 2.13 -6.44
CA VAL A 46 -3.39 2.11 -5.55
C VAL A 46 -2.99 2.72 -4.21
N THR A 47 -3.98 3.26 -3.51
CA THR A 47 -3.76 3.77 -2.16
C THR A 47 -4.11 2.68 -1.16
N VAL A 48 -3.32 2.61 -0.08
CA VAL A 48 -3.53 1.64 0.99
C VAL A 48 -3.73 2.42 2.28
N PRO A 49 -4.95 2.43 2.85
CA PRO A 49 -5.18 3.09 4.14
C PRO A 49 -4.64 2.24 5.28
N CYS A 50 -3.90 2.86 6.19
CA CYS A 50 -3.32 2.19 7.35
C CYS A 50 -3.60 2.98 8.62
N GLU A 51 -3.47 2.35 9.79
CA GLU A 51 -3.76 2.98 11.07
C GLU A 51 -2.72 4.01 11.51
N ASP A 52 -1.58 4.08 10.81
CA ASP A 52 -0.53 5.04 11.15
C ASP A 52 -0.89 6.50 10.79
N GLY A 53 -2.07 6.72 10.20
CA GLY A 53 -2.50 8.04 9.79
C GLY A 53 -1.94 8.50 8.46
N PHE A 54 -1.13 7.68 7.81
CA PHE A 54 -0.58 7.99 6.49
C PHE A 54 -1.31 7.23 5.40
N VAL A 55 -1.40 7.85 4.22
CA VAL A 55 -1.88 7.16 3.03
C VAL A 55 -0.66 6.58 2.31
N HIS A 56 -0.66 5.28 2.12
CA HIS A 56 0.41 4.57 1.44
C HIS A 56 0.04 4.35 -0.02
N TYR A 57 1.04 4.27 -0.88
CA TYR A 57 0.88 4.06 -2.32
C TYR A 57 1.60 2.77 -2.71
N ASP A 58 0.95 1.95 -3.51
CA ASP A 58 1.49 0.68 -3.95
C ASP A 58 1.44 0.62 -5.47
N ALA A 59 2.57 0.31 -6.09
CA ALA A 59 2.67 0.10 -7.53
C ALA A 59 2.12 -1.27 -7.93
N ASN A 60 1.98 -2.20 -6.99
CA ASN A 60 1.37 -3.49 -7.26
C ASN A 60 -0.15 -3.34 -7.20
N THR A 61 -0.78 -3.22 -8.35
CA THR A 61 -2.23 -3.04 -8.46
C THR A 61 -3.01 -4.35 -8.39
N LYS A 62 -2.31 -5.48 -8.34
CA LYS A 62 -2.96 -6.78 -8.18
C LYS A 62 -3.41 -6.96 -6.73
N PRO A 63 -4.53 -7.63 -6.49
CA PRO A 63 -4.98 -7.89 -5.12
C PRO A 63 -3.92 -8.64 -4.31
N HIS A 64 -3.66 -8.15 -3.12
CA HIS A 64 -2.74 -8.79 -2.18
C HIS A 64 -3.04 -8.32 -0.76
N LEU A 65 -2.48 -9.01 0.22
CA LEU A 65 -2.68 -8.70 1.62
C LEU A 65 -1.52 -7.84 2.11
N HIS A 66 -1.77 -7.09 3.18
CA HIS A 66 -0.78 -6.22 3.79
C HIS A 66 -0.64 -6.54 5.27
N PHE A 67 0.54 -6.25 5.81
CA PHE A 67 0.81 -6.33 7.23
C PHE A 67 1.61 -5.10 7.66
N GLN A 68 1.21 -4.48 8.77
CA GLN A 68 1.97 -3.37 9.34
C GLN A 68 2.42 -3.70 10.75
N CYS A 69 3.71 -3.52 11.01
CA CYS A 69 4.28 -3.69 12.34
C CYS A 69 3.90 -2.49 13.22
N ARG A 70 3.33 -2.74 14.38
CA ARG A 70 2.94 -1.68 15.30
C ARG A 70 4.14 -1.02 16.00
N ARG A 71 5.30 -1.68 16.00
CA ARG A 71 6.50 -1.16 16.66
C ARG A 71 7.36 -0.36 15.69
N CYS A 72 7.86 -0.97 14.62
CA CYS A 72 8.75 -0.28 13.68
C CYS A 72 8.01 0.40 12.53
N LYS A 73 6.69 0.18 12.42
CA LYS A 73 5.82 0.79 11.41
C LYS A 73 6.07 0.33 9.98
N CYS A 74 6.92 -0.67 9.77
CA CYS A 74 7.13 -1.18 8.41
C CYS A 74 5.84 -1.76 7.84
N LEU A 75 5.61 -1.53 6.58
CA LEU A 75 4.47 -2.08 5.85
C LEU A 75 4.99 -3.13 4.89
N ILE A 76 4.47 -4.33 4.99
CA ILE A 76 4.94 -5.50 4.26
C ILE A 76 3.82 -6.03 3.40
N ASP A 77 4.10 -6.29 2.13
CA ASP A 77 3.18 -7.00 1.26
C ASP A 77 3.24 -8.50 1.57
N ILE A 78 2.09 -9.07 1.87
CA ILE A 78 1.98 -10.52 2.02
C ILE A 78 1.49 -11.06 0.68
N THR A 79 2.39 -11.71 -0.04
CA THR A 79 2.06 -12.26 -1.35
C THR A 79 1.98 -13.77 -1.28
N ASN A 80 0.89 -14.30 -1.80
CA ASN A 80 0.60 -15.73 -1.83
C ASN A 80 -0.17 -16.01 -3.11
N PRO A 81 0.10 -17.12 -3.83
CA PRO A 81 -0.61 -17.42 -5.08
C PRO A 81 -2.14 -17.46 -4.95
N SER A 82 -2.66 -17.74 -3.76
CA SER A 82 -4.10 -17.80 -3.53
C SER A 82 -4.72 -16.49 -2.99
N ASP A 83 -3.94 -15.40 -2.91
CA ASP A 83 -4.44 -14.12 -2.36
C ASP A 83 -5.64 -13.60 -3.12
N ASN A 84 -5.63 -13.69 -4.45
CA ASN A 84 -6.72 -13.24 -5.28
C ASN A 84 -8.01 -13.99 -4.96
N GLU A 85 -7.92 -15.31 -4.81
CA GLU A 85 -9.07 -16.15 -4.45
C GLU A 85 -9.60 -15.82 -3.06
N ILE A 86 -8.70 -15.62 -2.10
CA ILE A 86 -9.07 -15.24 -0.73
C ILE A 86 -9.83 -13.92 -0.72
N LEU A 87 -9.32 -12.92 -1.42
CA LEU A 87 -9.95 -11.61 -1.49
C LEU A 87 -11.28 -11.64 -2.23
N GLU A 88 -11.39 -12.42 -3.31
CA GLU A 88 -12.65 -12.59 -4.03
C GLU A 88 -13.71 -13.25 -3.16
N ASN A 89 -13.35 -14.30 -2.43
CA ASN A 89 -14.26 -15.01 -1.54
C ASN A 89 -14.74 -14.11 -0.40
N LEU A 90 -13.84 -13.32 0.17
CA LEU A 90 -14.19 -12.36 1.21
C LEU A 90 -15.15 -11.30 0.67
N GLY A 91 -14.85 -10.75 -0.49
CA GLY A 91 -15.71 -9.76 -1.13
C GLY A 91 -17.09 -10.29 -1.44
N ALA A 92 -17.18 -11.50 -1.96
CA ALA A 92 -18.45 -12.17 -2.24
C ALA A 92 -19.27 -12.38 -0.97
N ASN A 93 -18.61 -12.81 0.11
CA ASN A 93 -19.25 -13.02 1.39
C ASN A 93 -19.82 -11.71 1.95
N VAL A 94 -19.04 -10.64 1.95
CA VAL A 94 -19.46 -9.33 2.42
C VAL A 94 -20.61 -8.78 1.57
N SER A 95 -20.51 -8.93 0.24
CA SER A 95 -21.55 -8.46 -0.70
C SER A 95 -22.90 -9.10 -0.44
N SER A 96 -22.93 -10.35 0.04
CA SER A 96 -24.19 -11.04 0.34
C SER A 96 -24.93 -10.43 1.52
N HIS A 97 -24.25 -9.64 2.36
CA HIS A 97 -24.81 -9.01 3.56
C HIS A 97 -24.91 -7.49 3.46
N PHE A 98 -24.32 -6.91 2.42
CA PHE A 98 -24.26 -5.46 2.28
C PHE A 98 -25.20 -5.03 1.14
N PRO A 99 -26.15 -4.10 1.42
CA PRO A 99 -27.12 -3.68 0.40
C PRO A 99 -26.55 -2.74 -0.66
N GLY A 100 -25.36 -2.21 -0.48
CA GLY A 100 -24.72 -1.33 -1.44
C GLY A 100 -23.94 -2.09 -2.51
N LYS A 101 -23.08 -1.38 -3.21
CA LYS A 101 -22.22 -1.95 -4.25
C LYS A 101 -20.76 -1.88 -3.76
N ILE A 102 -20.10 -3.02 -3.66
CA ILE A 102 -18.68 -3.08 -3.31
C ILE A 102 -17.86 -3.07 -4.60
N GLU A 103 -17.00 -2.07 -4.74
CA GLU A 103 -16.17 -1.92 -5.93
C GLU A 103 -14.72 -2.33 -5.69
N ALA A 104 -14.24 -2.24 -4.45
CA ALA A 104 -12.88 -2.61 -4.10
C ALA A 104 -12.78 -2.89 -2.61
N GLY A 105 -11.70 -3.54 -2.21
CA GLY A 105 -11.41 -3.79 -0.81
C GLY A 105 -9.94 -4.05 -0.60
N SER A 106 -9.51 -3.93 0.65
CA SER A 106 -8.14 -4.26 1.03
C SER A 106 -8.15 -4.88 2.43
N VAL A 107 -7.12 -5.65 2.72
CA VAL A 107 -6.95 -6.30 4.03
C VAL A 107 -5.57 -5.97 4.56
N CYS A 108 -5.51 -5.45 5.77
CA CYS A 108 -4.26 -5.14 6.44
C CYS A 108 -4.26 -5.77 7.83
N PHE A 109 -3.25 -6.57 8.12
CA PHE A 109 -3.05 -7.15 9.43
C PHE A 109 -2.04 -6.33 10.22
N TYR A 110 -2.16 -6.34 11.54
CA TYR A 110 -1.32 -5.56 12.44
C TYR A 110 -0.72 -6.47 13.51
N GLY A 111 0.50 -6.18 13.89
CA GLY A 111 1.18 -6.96 14.93
C GLY A 111 2.65 -6.60 14.98
N LEU A 112 3.49 -7.61 15.18
CA LEU A 112 4.94 -7.44 15.20
C LEU A 112 5.55 -8.17 14.01
N CYS A 113 6.45 -7.50 13.30
CA CYS A 113 7.20 -8.15 12.22
C CYS A 113 8.19 -9.15 12.81
N GLU A 114 8.78 -9.98 11.96
CA GLU A 114 9.71 -11.02 12.39
C GLU A 114 10.82 -10.46 13.29
N LYS A 115 11.42 -9.35 12.88
CA LYS A 115 12.49 -8.70 13.63
C LYS A 115 12.01 -8.21 15.01
N CYS A 116 10.89 -7.48 15.04
CA CYS A 116 10.38 -6.92 16.29
C CYS A 116 9.86 -8.01 17.23
N ALA A 117 9.29 -9.06 16.70
CA ALA A 117 8.84 -10.20 17.50
C ALA A 117 10.00 -10.93 18.17
N SER A 118 11.15 -11.03 17.49
CA SER A 118 12.34 -11.71 18.03
C SER A 118 13.10 -10.88 19.03
N GLU A 119 12.84 -9.56 19.11
CA GLU A 119 13.50 -8.67 20.06
C GLU A 119 12.86 -8.67 21.46
N ASN A 120 11.83 -9.43 21.66
CA ASN A 120 11.18 -9.53 22.97
C ASN A 120 11.92 -10.55 23.88
#